data_ad71b06125835c53b580c8a21ff1e913
#
_entry.id   ad71b06125835c53b580c8a21ff1e913
#
_cell.length_a   1.000
_cell.length_b   1.000
_cell.length_c   1.000
_cell.angle_alpha   90.00
_cell.angle_beta   90.00
_cell.angle_gamma   90.00
#
_symmetry.space_group_name_H-M   'P 1'
#
loop_
_entity.id
_entity.type
_entity.pdbx_description
1 polymer ?
#
loop_
_entity_poly.entity_id
_entity_poly.type
_entity_poly.pdbx_seq_one_letter_code
_entity_poly.pdbx_strand_id
1 'polypeptide(L)'
;MADMQQPQISIETELRKSYLEYSLSVIIGRAIPDARDGLKPVHRRIMFAQYELANNYNRPHKKSARIVGDVMGKYHPHGDSAVYDALVRMAQEFSMRDPLVDGQGNFGSIDGDAPAAMRYTEVRMSKLAQEFLSDLDKNTVDFRPNYDNTLQEPTVMPSKVPNLLLNGSSGIAVGMATNIPPHNLGELCDALQLLLDNPQCSVDDLMDYVKGPDFPTRGYVYAGKGLYDAYHTGRGTVKVRG
;
A
#
# COMPACT_ATOMS: atom_id res chain seq x y z
N MET A 1 43.41 38.52 10.56
CA MET A 1 42.00 38.12 10.33
C MET A 1 42.05 37.15 9.17
N ALA A 2 41.80 35.87 9.45
CA ALA A 2 41.73 34.86 8.39
C ALA A 2 40.42 35.05 7.65
N ASP A 3 40.52 35.32 6.36
CA ASP A 3 39.37 35.40 5.44
C ASP A 3 38.72 34.01 5.40
N MET A 4 37.59 33.83 6.07
CA MET A 4 36.78 32.64 5.96
C MET A 4 36.07 32.74 4.60
N GLN A 5 36.72 32.23 3.53
CA GLN A 5 36.07 32.03 2.26
C GLN A 5 34.90 31.05 2.46
N GLN A 6 33.68 31.56 2.41
CA GLN A 6 32.49 30.72 2.35
C GLN A 6 32.58 29.86 1.09
N PRO A 7 32.39 28.53 1.18
CA PRO A 7 32.40 27.65 0.04
C PRO A 7 31.31 28.10 -0.93
N GLN A 8 31.70 28.52 -2.13
CA GLN A 8 30.76 28.83 -3.20
C GLN A 8 30.23 27.51 -3.78
N ILE A 9 28.97 27.21 -3.50
CA ILE A 9 28.27 26.05 -4.09
C ILE A 9 27.52 26.55 -5.32
N SER A 10 27.72 25.91 -6.46
CA SER A 10 26.93 26.20 -7.65
C SER A 10 25.46 25.90 -7.43
N ILE A 11 24.58 26.82 -7.75
CA ILE A 11 23.12 26.65 -7.64
C ILE A 11 22.64 25.42 -8.43
N GLU A 12 23.27 25.15 -9.57
CA GLU A 12 22.94 23.97 -10.39
C GLU A 12 23.28 22.65 -9.66
N THR A 13 24.41 22.60 -8.98
CA THR A 13 24.81 21.42 -8.20
C THR A 13 23.87 21.19 -7.02
N GLU A 14 23.50 22.26 -6.32
CA GLU A 14 22.58 22.17 -5.17
C GLU A 14 21.17 21.78 -5.63
N LEU A 15 20.68 22.35 -6.72
CA LEU A 15 19.38 21.97 -7.30
C LEU A 15 19.35 20.50 -7.72
N ARG A 16 20.40 20.00 -8.39
CA ARG A 16 20.49 18.58 -8.77
C ARG A 16 20.42 17.66 -7.55
N LYS A 17 21.21 17.99 -6.53
CA LYS A 17 21.27 17.20 -5.29
C LYS A 17 19.91 17.17 -4.59
N SER A 18 19.35 18.35 -4.34
CA SER A 18 18.05 18.48 -3.65
C SER A 18 16.93 17.82 -4.43
N TYR A 19 16.92 17.93 -5.77
CA TYR A 19 15.91 17.27 -6.60
C TYR A 19 16.06 15.75 -6.59
N LEU A 20 17.29 15.24 -6.59
CA LEU A 20 17.55 13.79 -6.48
C LEU A 20 17.08 13.25 -5.12
N GLU A 21 17.43 13.93 -4.03
CA GLU A 21 17.01 13.58 -2.67
C GLU A 21 15.47 13.58 -2.53
N TYR A 22 14.82 14.62 -3.06
CA TYR A 22 13.36 14.69 -3.11
C TYR A 22 12.76 13.54 -3.91
N SER A 23 13.31 13.27 -5.11
CA SER A 23 12.83 12.20 -6.00
C SER A 23 12.91 10.84 -5.33
N LEU A 24 14.05 10.52 -4.71
CA LEU A 24 14.24 9.28 -3.95
C LEU A 24 13.26 9.17 -2.76
N SER A 25 13.06 10.27 -2.03
CA SER A 25 12.09 10.33 -0.94
C SER A 25 10.67 10.03 -1.41
N VAL A 26 10.26 10.56 -2.56
CA VAL A 26 8.92 10.31 -3.12
C VAL A 26 8.79 8.88 -3.63
N ILE A 27 9.82 8.32 -4.28
CA ILE A 27 9.80 6.95 -4.78
C ILE A 27 9.69 5.96 -3.63
N ILE A 28 10.66 5.98 -2.71
CA ILE A 28 10.81 4.97 -1.65
C ILE A 28 9.84 5.25 -0.49
N GLY A 29 9.64 6.53 -0.14
CA GLY A 29 8.92 6.95 1.07
C GLY A 29 7.43 7.19 0.89
N ARG A 30 6.89 7.19 -0.34
CA ARG A 30 5.49 7.62 -0.55
C ARG A 30 4.73 6.82 -1.61
N ALA A 31 5.25 6.76 -2.86
CA ALA A 31 4.43 6.43 -4.02
C ALA A 31 4.44 4.94 -4.38
N ILE A 32 5.58 4.26 -4.19
CA ILE A 32 5.78 2.89 -4.64
C ILE A 32 5.57 1.92 -3.47
N PRO A 33 4.77 0.86 -3.65
CA PRO A 33 4.59 -0.18 -2.64
C PRO A 33 5.83 -1.08 -2.54
N ASP A 34 6.04 -1.69 -1.38
CA ASP A 34 7.00 -2.79 -1.25
C ASP A 34 6.41 -4.06 -1.89
N ALA A 35 7.19 -4.76 -2.69
CA ALA A 35 6.72 -5.96 -3.39
C ALA A 35 6.35 -7.11 -2.44
N ARG A 36 6.95 -7.16 -1.24
CA ARG A 36 6.77 -8.23 -0.26
C ARG A 36 5.43 -8.17 0.46
N ASP A 37 4.96 -6.96 0.82
CA ASP A 37 3.70 -6.76 1.54
C ASP A 37 2.64 -5.96 0.76
N GLY A 38 3.01 -5.41 -0.41
CA GLY A 38 2.10 -4.64 -1.26
C GLY A 38 1.67 -3.30 -0.66
N LEU A 39 2.32 -2.84 0.40
CA LEU A 39 1.93 -1.64 1.13
C LEU A 39 2.86 -0.46 0.84
N LYS A 40 2.27 0.71 0.71
CA LYS A 40 3.01 1.97 0.80
C LYS A 40 3.32 2.28 2.27
N PRO A 41 4.34 3.11 2.58
CA PRO A 41 4.69 3.43 3.96
C PRO A 41 3.53 3.91 4.82
N VAL A 42 2.64 4.75 4.29
CA VAL A 42 1.46 5.23 5.03
C VAL A 42 0.50 4.10 5.40
N HIS A 43 0.24 3.15 4.49
CA HIS A 43 -0.63 2.00 4.75
C HIS A 43 -0.03 1.09 5.82
N ARG A 44 1.28 0.81 5.73
CA ARG A 44 2.00 -0.01 6.71
C ARG A 44 1.94 0.60 8.10
N ARG A 45 2.12 1.91 8.21
CA ARG A 45 2.04 2.66 9.47
C ARG A 45 0.63 2.68 10.06
N ILE A 46 -0.41 2.79 9.22
CA ILE A 46 -1.81 2.67 9.65
C ILE A 46 -2.09 1.28 10.22
N MET A 47 -1.62 0.23 9.55
CA MET A 47 -1.77 -1.15 10.02
C MET A 47 -1.02 -1.37 11.34
N PHE A 48 0.22 -0.88 11.43
CA PHE A 48 1.04 -1.02 12.62
C PHE A 48 0.47 -0.27 13.83
N ALA A 49 -0.01 0.96 13.65
CA ALA A 49 -0.68 1.71 14.71
C ALA A 49 -1.95 1.00 15.22
N GLN A 50 -2.74 0.40 14.32
CA GLN A 50 -3.90 -0.40 14.73
C GLN A 50 -3.49 -1.66 15.51
N TYR A 51 -2.38 -2.31 15.13
CA TYR A 51 -1.82 -3.44 15.85
C TYR A 51 -1.40 -3.06 17.29
N GLU A 52 -0.63 -1.98 17.47
CA GLU A 52 -0.22 -1.48 18.77
C GLU A 52 -1.42 -1.12 19.68
N LEU A 53 -2.47 -0.56 19.09
CA LEU A 53 -3.71 -0.23 19.79
C LEU A 53 -4.60 -1.46 20.06
N ALA A 54 -4.16 -2.66 19.69
CA ALA A 54 -4.96 -3.89 19.74
C ALA A 54 -6.35 -3.71 19.10
N ASN A 55 -6.40 -2.99 17.97
CA ASN A 55 -7.62 -2.67 17.24
C ASN A 55 -7.99 -3.78 16.25
N ASN A 56 -8.09 -5.01 16.76
CA ASN A 56 -8.32 -6.23 16.00
C ASN A 56 -9.79 -6.34 15.52
N TYR A 57 -10.01 -7.17 14.48
CA TYR A 57 -11.32 -7.38 13.86
C TYR A 57 -12.43 -7.83 14.85
N ASN A 58 -12.08 -8.47 15.95
CA ASN A 58 -12.97 -8.97 16.97
C ASN A 58 -13.13 -8.00 18.18
N ARG A 59 -12.65 -6.79 18.05
CA ARG A 59 -12.77 -5.73 19.08
C ARG A 59 -13.70 -4.62 18.60
N PRO A 60 -14.24 -3.82 19.53
CA PRO A 60 -15.01 -2.64 19.14
C PRO A 60 -14.19 -1.70 18.24
N HIS A 61 -14.86 -1.04 17.31
CA HIS A 61 -14.26 0.00 16.47
C HIS A 61 -13.72 1.15 17.33
N LYS A 62 -12.66 1.78 16.86
CA LYS A 62 -12.10 3.00 17.45
C LYS A 62 -12.32 4.18 16.51
N LYS A 63 -12.45 5.38 17.04
CA LYS A 63 -12.54 6.61 16.23
C LYS A 63 -11.36 6.69 15.24
N SER A 64 -11.65 6.99 13.97
CA SER A 64 -10.63 7.16 12.94
C SER A 64 -9.61 8.25 13.34
N ALA A 65 -10.07 9.31 13.99
CA ALA A 65 -9.20 10.36 14.52
C ALA A 65 -8.16 9.84 15.51
N ARG A 66 -8.46 8.77 16.28
CA ARG A 66 -7.50 8.13 17.19
C ARG A 66 -6.39 7.45 16.40
N ILE A 67 -6.73 6.69 15.37
CA ILE A 67 -5.74 6.00 14.54
C ILE A 67 -4.87 7.02 13.80
N VAL A 68 -5.48 8.03 13.19
CA VAL A 68 -4.77 9.11 12.49
C VAL A 68 -3.78 9.82 13.43
N GLY A 69 -4.23 10.16 14.65
CA GLY A 69 -3.39 10.81 15.65
C GLY A 69 -2.17 9.96 16.08
N ASP A 70 -2.38 8.66 16.33
CA ASP A 70 -1.28 7.74 16.66
C ASP A 70 -0.29 7.59 15.50
N VAL A 71 -0.77 7.45 14.26
CA VAL A 71 0.09 7.36 13.06
C VAL A 71 0.93 8.60 12.89
N MET A 72 0.34 9.80 12.98
CA MET A 72 1.04 11.07 12.83
C MET A 72 2.06 11.31 13.94
N GLY A 73 1.62 11.09 15.16
CA GLY A 73 2.45 11.38 16.35
C GLY A 73 3.64 10.44 16.50
N LYS A 74 3.54 9.22 15.99
CA LYS A 74 4.55 8.18 16.21
C LYS A 74 5.39 7.86 14.97
N TYR A 75 4.78 7.84 13.76
CA TYR A 75 5.42 7.21 12.60
C TYR A 75 5.42 8.05 11.33
N HIS A 76 4.42 8.91 11.13
CA HIS A 76 4.22 9.57 9.83
C HIS A 76 4.05 11.09 10.00
N PRO A 77 5.13 11.88 10.04
CA PRO A 77 5.10 13.32 10.31
C PRO A 77 4.61 14.12 9.09
N HIS A 78 3.39 13.85 8.65
CA HIS A 78 2.72 14.52 7.53
C HIS A 78 1.30 14.94 7.95
N GLY A 79 0.59 15.67 7.09
CA GLY A 79 -0.75 16.16 7.38
C GLY A 79 -1.77 15.05 7.68
N ASP A 80 -2.68 15.32 8.61
CA ASP A 80 -3.74 14.41 9.06
C ASP A 80 -4.68 14.00 7.93
N SER A 81 -4.99 14.90 7.02
CA SER A 81 -5.83 14.63 5.85
C SER A 81 -5.26 13.52 4.98
N ALA A 82 -3.95 13.54 4.69
CA ALA A 82 -3.31 12.53 3.87
C ALA A 82 -3.35 11.13 4.52
N VAL A 83 -3.17 11.06 5.85
CA VAL A 83 -3.28 9.81 6.60
C VAL A 83 -4.73 9.33 6.64
N TYR A 84 -5.68 10.25 6.86
CA TYR A 84 -7.09 9.91 6.87
C TYR A 84 -7.59 9.44 5.50
N ASP A 85 -7.21 10.11 4.42
CA ASP A 85 -7.57 9.70 3.05
C ASP A 85 -7.03 8.29 2.71
N ALA A 86 -5.82 7.97 3.17
CA ALA A 86 -5.28 6.63 3.03
C ALA A 86 -6.09 5.59 3.83
N LEU A 87 -6.42 5.90 5.09
CA LEU A 87 -7.25 5.06 5.95
C LEU A 87 -8.64 4.82 5.35
N VAL A 88 -9.26 5.87 4.81
CA VAL A 88 -10.57 5.80 4.13
C VAL A 88 -10.51 4.83 2.96
N ARG A 89 -9.51 4.96 2.08
CA ARG A 89 -9.37 4.06 0.92
C ARG A 89 -9.18 2.60 1.34
N MET A 90 -8.48 2.34 2.44
CA MET A 90 -8.31 0.98 2.97
C MET A 90 -9.61 0.35 3.49
N ALA A 91 -10.65 1.16 3.75
CA ALA A 91 -11.97 0.73 4.20
C ALA A 91 -13.03 0.70 3.08
N GLN A 92 -12.74 1.25 1.90
CA GLN A 92 -13.70 1.34 0.81
C GLN A 92 -13.74 0.05 -0.02
N GLU A 93 -14.87 -0.63 -0.05
CA GLU A 93 -15.09 -1.85 -0.83
C GLU A 93 -15.05 -1.62 -2.36
N PHE A 94 -15.24 -0.38 -2.80
CA PHE A 94 -15.11 -0.01 -4.22
C PHE A 94 -13.69 0.45 -4.61
N SER A 95 -12.80 0.65 -3.63
CA SER A 95 -11.40 1.03 -3.86
C SER A 95 -10.43 -0.12 -3.70
N MET A 96 -10.73 -1.07 -2.81
CA MET A 96 -9.90 -2.25 -2.56
C MET A 96 -10.67 -3.52 -2.87
N ARG A 97 -10.02 -4.48 -3.51
CA ARG A 97 -10.61 -5.78 -3.80
C ARG A 97 -10.94 -6.54 -2.53
N ASP A 98 -10.04 -6.48 -1.57
CA ASP A 98 -10.20 -7.01 -0.23
C ASP A 98 -9.75 -5.95 0.80
N PRO A 99 -10.68 -5.20 1.41
CA PRO A 99 -10.37 -4.14 2.35
C PRO A 99 -9.55 -4.61 3.55
N LEU A 100 -8.55 -3.82 3.93
CA LEU A 100 -7.71 -4.09 5.10
C LEU A 100 -8.25 -3.43 6.38
N VAL A 101 -9.19 -2.52 6.23
CA VAL A 101 -9.84 -1.82 7.33
C VAL A 101 -11.32 -2.07 7.26
N ASP A 102 -11.93 -2.42 8.40
CA ASP A 102 -13.36 -2.50 8.60
C ASP A 102 -13.84 -1.16 9.17
N GLY A 103 -14.62 -0.42 8.38
CA GLY A 103 -15.08 0.92 8.67
C GLY A 103 -16.54 0.95 9.12
N GLN A 104 -16.85 1.79 10.10
CA GLN A 104 -18.21 2.09 10.55
C GLN A 104 -18.50 3.58 10.42
N GLY A 105 -19.53 3.92 9.65
CA GLY A 105 -19.92 5.28 9.33
C GLY A 105 -19.87 5.56 7.82
N ASN A 106 -19.83 6.82 7.44
CA ASN A 106 -19.76 7.23 6.04
C ASN A 106 -18.29 7.36 5.57
N PHE A 107 -17.87 6.42 4.73
CA PHE A 107 -16.55 6.41 4.07
C PHE A 107 -16.61 6.85 2.60
N GLY A 108 -17.65 7.57 2.21
CA GLY A 108 -17.87 8.01 0.84
C GLY A 108 -18.61 6.97 -0.01
N SER A 109 -18.80 7.28 -1.27
CA SER A 109 -19.47 6.41 -2.24
C SER A 109 -18.71 6.34 -3.56
N ILE A 110 -19.05 5.34 -4.39
CA ILE A 110 -18.53 5.22 -5.76
C ILE A 110 -18.96 6.40 -6.64
N ASP A 111 -20.07 7.06 -6.30
CA ASP A 111 -20.59 8.22 -7.03
C ASP A 111 -19.85 9.52 -6.72
N GLY A 112 -18.83 9.45 -5.85
CA GLY A 112 -17.94 10.57 -5.55
C GLY A 112 -18.29 11.36 -4.30
N ASP A 113 -19.21 10.86 -3.46
CA ASP A 113 -19.47 11.48 -2.17
C ASP A 113 -18.23 11.41 -1.28
N ALA A 114 -17.92 12.52 -0.63
CA ALA A 114 -16.81 12.59 0.30
C ALA A 114 -17.09 11.79 1.59
N PRO A 115 -16.07 11.21 2.22
CA PRO A 115 -16.21 10.59 3.53
C PRO A 115 -16.54 11.65 4.58
N ALA A 116 -17.22 11.22 5.66
CA ALA A 116 -17.40 12.06 6.82
C ALA A 116 -16.06 12.37 7.50
N ALA A 117 -15.99 13.47 8.25
CA ALA A 117 -14.77 13.82 8.99
C ALA A 117 -14.40 12.70 9.98
N MET A 118 -13.08 12.51 10.20
CA MET A 118 -12.50 11.42 11.01
C MET A 118 -13.02 11.31 12.45
N ARG A 119 -13.62 12.39 12.98
CA ARG A 119 -14.26 12.39 14.30
C ARG A 119 -15.60 11.64 14.33
N TYR A 120 -16.23 11.44 13.17
CA TYR A 120 -17.51 10.75 13.05
C TYR A 120 -17.38 9.28 12.62
N THR A 121 -16.31 8.93 11.92
CA THR A 121 -16.05 7.56 11.46
C THR A 121 -15.28 6.74 12.49
N GLU A 122 -15.48 5.43 12.46
CA GLU A 122 -14.80 4.48 13.33
C GLU A 122 -14.22 3.35 12.50
N VAL A 123 -13.10 2.80 12.94
CA VAL A 123 -12.38 1.76 12.22
C VAL A 123 -11.83 0.68 13.14
N ARG A 124 -11.61 -0.48 12.57
CA ARG A 124 -10.78 -1.57 13.11
C ARG A 124 -10.11 -2.32 11.98
N MET A 125 -9.16 -3.18 12.29
CA MET A 125 -8.58 -4.07 11.27
C MET A 125 -9.65 -5.04 10.74
N SER A 126 -9.61 -5.33 9.46
CA SER A 126 -10.36 -6.45 8.89
C SER A 126 -9.75 -7.79 9.34
N LYS A 127 -10.50 -8.89 9.16
CA LYS A 127 -9.97 -10.22 9.46
C LYS A 127 -8.74 -10.55 8.60
N LEU A 128 -8.77 -10.17 7.32
CA LEU A 128 -7.65 -10.36 6.40
C LEU A 128 -6.41 -9.58 6.86
N ALA A 129 -6.59 -8.34 7.32
CA ALA A 129 -5.50 -7.50 7.80
C ALA A 129 -4.71 -8.13 8.96
N GLN A 130 -5.34 -8.97 9.77
CA GLN A 130 -4.65 -9.68 10.84
C GLN A 130 -3.62 -10.70 10.35
N GLU A 131 -3.84 -11.28 9.17
CA GLU A 131 -2.90 -12.25 8.56
C GLU A 131 -1.58 -11.57 8.11
N PHE A 132 -1.61 -10.26 7.88
CA PHE A 132 -0.40 -9.48 7.61
C PHE A 132 0.50 -9.31 8.83
N LEU A 133 -0.07 -9.36 10.01
CA LEU A 133 0.56 -8.99 11.27
C LEU A 133 0.80 -10.20 12.18
N SER A 134 0.29 -11.38 11.82
CA SER A 134 0.19 -12.53 12.71
C SER A 134 1.52 -13.03 13.28
N ASP A 135 2.63 -12.74 12.61
CA ASP A 135 3.96 -13.18 13.01
C ASP A 135 4.92 -12.00 13.29
N LEU A 136 4.39 -10.80 13.48
CA LEU A 136 5.18 -9.58 13.69
C LEU A 136 6.00 -9.62 14.98
N ASP A 137 5.50 -10.29 16.01
CA ASP A 137 6.14 -10.49 17.31
C ASP A 137 7.18 -11.63 17.34
N LYS A 138 7.35 -12.35 16.21
CA LYS A 138 8.22 -13.53 16.11
C LYS A 138 9.58 -13.25 15.45
N ASN A 139 9.99 -12.00 15.38
CA ASN A 139 11.25 -11.58 14.75
C ASN A 139 11.38 -12.04 13.28
N THR A 140 10.28 -11.95 12.54
CA THR A 140 10.21 -12.37 11.12
C THR A 140 10.58 -11.27 10.14
N VAL A 141 10.61 -10.03 10.60
CA VAL A 141 10.93 -8.84 9.80
C VAL A 141 11.81 -7.88 10.58
N ASP A 142 12.58 -7.07 9.85
CA ASP A 142 13.43 -6.05 10.45
C ASP A 142 12.61 -4.84 10.89
N PHE A 143 13.05 -4.21 11.97
CA PHE A 143 12.54 -2.94 12.47
C PHE A 143 13.57 -1.83 12.23
N ARG A 144 13.09 -0.62 12.06
CA ARG A 144 13.91 0.58 11.94
C ARG A 144 13.38 1.67 12.89
N PRO A 145 14.23 2.62 13.31
CA PRO A 145 13.76 3.78 14.04
C PRO A 145 12.70 4.56 13.25
N ASN A 146 11.73 5.13 13.97
CA ASN A 146 10.78 6.10 13.43
C ASN A 146 11.49 7.44 13.15
N TYR A 147 10.73 8.45 12.71
CA TYR A 147 11.28 9.74 12.26
C TYR A 147 12.07 10.53 13.33
N ASP A 148 11.78 10.35 14.62
CA ASP A 148 12.44 11.03 15.75
C ASP A 148 13.34 10.10 16.59
N ASN A 149 13.53 8.86 16.15
CA ASN A 149 14.33 7.81 16.81
C ASN A 149 13.84 7.41 18.21
N THR A 150 12.60 7.73 18.57
CA THR A 150 12.04 7.37 19.90
C THR A 150 11.35 6.01 19.91
N LEU A 151 10.87 5.55 18.76
CA LEU A 151 10.15 4.28 18.58
C LEU A 151 10.72 3.48 17.42
N GLN A 152 10.24 2.25 17.29
CA GLN A 152 10.58 1.36 16.17
C GLN A 152 9.35 1.10 15.31
N GLU A 153 9.51 1.04 13.99
CA GLU A 153 8.50 0.63 13.04
C GLU A 153 9.01 -0.54 12.18
N PRO A 154 8.15 -1.49 11.76
CA PRO A 154 8.57 -2.57 10.87
C PRO A 154 8.90 -2.02 9.47
N THR A 155 9.96 -2.54 8.87
CA THR A 155 10.35 -2.17 7.50
C THR A 155 9.38 -2.71 6.47
N VAL A 156 8.78 -3.88 6.76
CA VAL A 156 7.80 -4.60 5.94
C VAL A 156 6.89 -5.41 6.86
N MET A 157 5.67 -5.73 6.44
CA MET A 157 4.81 -6.64 7.18
C MET A 157 5.13 -8.10 6.86
N PRO A 158 5.04 -9.04 7.84
CA PRO A 158 5.23 -10.47 7.61
C PRO A 158 3.99 -11.09 6.94
N SER A 159 3.57 -10.50 5.83
CA SER A 159 2.33 -10.82 5.15
C SER A 159 2.26 -12.28 4.69
N LYS A 160 1.20 -12.98 5.07
CA LYS A 160 0.85 -14.31 4.55
C LYS A 160 -0.02 -14.26 3.29
N VAL A 161 -0.32 -13.05 2.82
CA VAL A 161 -1.23 -12.81 1.69
C VAL A 161 -0.46 -12.06 0.61
N PRO A 162 -0.58 -12.43 -0.67
CA PRO A 162 0.10 -11.74 -1.78
C PRO A 162 -0.60 -10.42 -2.13
N ASN A 163 -0.56 -9.47 -1.18
CA ASN A 163 -1.37 -8.25 -1.23
C ASN A 163 -1.07 -7.36 -2.43
N LEU A 164 0.18 -7.34 -2.91
CA LEU A 164 0.51 -6.52 -4.09
C LEU A 164 -0.34 -6.89 -5.29
N LEU A 165 -0.59 -8.17 -5.51
CA LEU A 165 -1.45 -8.65 -6.58
C LEU A 165 -2.93 -8.69 -6.18
N LEU A 166 -3.23 -9.00 -4.93
CA LEU A 166 -4.61 -9.08 -4.43
C LEU A 166 -5.33 -7.73 -4.53
N ASN A 167 -4.75 -6.68 -3.98
CA ASN A 167 -5.35 -5.34 -3.95
C ASN A 167 -4.79 -4.41 -5.04
N GLY A 168 -3.69 -4.81 -5.68
CA GLY A 168 -3.00 -3.94 -6.62
C GLY A 168 -2.37 -2.73 -5.94
N SER A 169 -1.81 -1.84 -6.74
CA SER A 169 -1.35 -0.53 -6.27
C SER A 169 -1.21 0.43 -7.44
N SER A 170 -1.59 1.67 -7.24
CA SER A 170 -1.36 2.76 -8.17
C SER A 170 -0.59 3.87 -7.47
N GLY A 171 0.44 4.41 -8.13
CA GLY A 171 1.26 5.48 -7.57
C GLY A 171 2.04 6.22 -8.62
N ILE A 172 2.15 7.54 -8.45
CA ILE A 172 2.92 8.42 -9.31
C ILE A 172 4.06 8.99 -8.48
N ALA A 173 5.28 8.66 -8.87
CA ALA A 173 6.51 9.19 -8.30
C ALA A 173 7.21 10.14 -9.28
N VAL A 174 8.37 10.63 -8.91
CA VAL A 174 9.20 11.43 -9.81
C VAL A 174 9.97 10.50 -10.76
N GLY A 175 9.72 10.64 -12.05
CA GLY A 175 10.40 9.84 -13.08
C GLY A 175 9.86 8.42 -13.26
N MET A 176 8.95 7.94 -12.42
CA MET A 176 8.31 6.63 -12.58
C MET A 176 6.90 6.59 -11.99
N ALA A 177 6.11 5.64 -12.46
CA ALA A 177 4.78 5.36 -11.94
C ALA A 177 4.56 3.85 -11.86
N THR A 178 3.66 3.42 -10.98
CA THR A 178 3.17 2.05 -10.91
C THR A 178 1.66 2.02 -11.03
N ASN A 179 1.14 0.99 -11.70
CA ASN A 179 -0.29 0.75 -11.81
C ASN A 179 -0.54 -0.75 -11.93
N ILE A 180 -0.64 -1.42 -10.79
CA ILE A 180 -0.85 -2.86 -10.68
C ILE A 180 -2.33 -3.07 -10.36
N PRO A 181 -3.08 -3.79 -11.21
CA PRO A 181 -4.49 -4.07 -10.96
C PRO A 181 -4.67 -5.11 -9.84
N PRO A 182 -5.84 -5.16 -9.20
CA PRO A 182 -6.19 -6.20 -8.24
C PRO A 182 -6.54 -7.52 -8.92
N HIS A 183 -6.44 -8.65 -8.17
CA HIS A 183 -6.71 -9.99 -8.67
C HIS A 183 -7.54 -10.80 -7.68
N ASN A 184 -8.09 -11.92 -8.14
CA ASN A 184 -8.85 -12.85 -7.32
C ASN A 184 -7.92 -13.65 -6.38
N LEU A 185 -8.24 -13.69 -5.09
CA LEU A 185 -7.42 -14.38 -4.09
C LEU A 185 -7.33 -15.90 -4.34
N GLY A 186 -8.43 -16.55 -4.76
CA GLY A 186 -8.44 -17.97 -5.07
C GLY A 186 -7.48 -18.29 -6.22
N GLU A 187 -7.58 -17.55 -7.33
CA GLU A 187 -6.69 -17.69 -8.49
C GLU A 187 -5.22 -17.46 -8.12
N LEU A 188 -4.94 -16.48 -7.25
CA LEU A 188 -3.59 -16.22 -6.75
C LEU A 188 -3.07 -17.38 -5.89
N CYS A 189 -3.90 -17.97 -5.04
CA CYS A 189 -3.52 -19.12 -4.23
C CYS A 189 -3.20 -20.35 -5.10
N ASP A 190 -4.01 -20.62 -6.12
CA ASP A 190 -3.79 -21.72 -7.04
C ASP A 190 -2.49 -21.53 -7.84
N ALA A 191 -2.22 -20.32 -8.32
CA ALA A 191 -0.97 -19.97 -9.00
C ALA A 191 0.25 -20.08 -8.07
N LEU A 192 0.12 -19.67 -6.80
CA LEU A 192 1.17 -19.83 -5.80
C LEU A 192 1.45 -21.31 -5.50
N GLN A 193 0.43 -22.14 -5.45
CA GLN A 193 0.61 -23.61 -5.27
C GLN A 193 1.39 -24.20 -6.44
N LEU A 194 1.03 -23.84 -7.69
CA LEU A 194 1.81 -24.26 -8.87
C LEU A 194 3.27 -23.81 -8.76
N LEU A 195 3.52 -22.54 -8.38
CA LEU A 195 4.87 -22.01 -8.25
C LEU A 195 5.70 -22.73 -7.17
N LEU A 196 5.07 -23.15 -6.07
CA LEU A 196 5.72 -23.94 -5.02
C LEU A 196 6.08 -25.35 -5.52
N ASP A 197 5.18 -25.98 -6.27
CA ASP A 197 5.39 -27.32 -6.83
C ASP A 197 6.40 -27.30 -7.99
N ASN A 198 6.40 -26.24 -8.80
CA ASN A 198 7.29 -26.02 -9.93
C ASN A 198 7.86 -24.59 -9.96
N PRO A 199 8.95 -24.29 -9.24
CA PRO A 199 9.56 -22.95 -9.20
C PRO A 199 10.08 -22.44 -10.55
N GLN A 200 10.13 -23.30 -11.59
CA GLN A 200 10.57 -22.93 -12.94
C GLN A 200 9.39 -22.77 -13.91
N CYS A 201 8.15 -22.73 -13.41
CA CYS A 201 6.98 -22.50 -14.27
C CYS A 201 7.08 -21.13 -14.96
N SER A 202 6.53 -21.06 -16.15
CA SER A 202 6.51 -19.83 -16.95
C SER A 202 5.38 -18.88 -16.51
N VAL A 203 5.41 -17.65 -17.01
CA VAL A 203 4.30 -16.70 -16.83
C VAL A 203 3.03 -17.24 -17.47
N ASP A 204 3.14 -17.93 -18.61
CA ASP A 204 1.99 -18.55 -19.29
C ASP A 204 1.33 -19.62 -18.42
N ASP A 205 2.12 -20.47 -17.74
CA ASP A 205 1.61 -21.48 -16.81
C ASP A 205 0.86 -20.83 -15.63
N LEU A 206 1.36 -19.71 -15.11
CA LEU A 206 0.68 -18.95 -14.05
C LEU A 206 -0.61 -18.28 -14.56
N MET A 207 -0.65 -17.82 -15.82
CA MET A 207 -1.83 -17.24 -16.46
C MET A 207 -2.94 -18.27 -16.71
N ASP A 208 -2.63 -19.57 -16.66
CA ASP A 208 -3.66 -20.61 -16.65
C ASP A 208 -4.53 -20.58 -15.40
N TYR A 209 -4.03 -20.05 -14.30
CA TYR A 209 -4.75 -19.85 -13.05
C TYR A 209 -5.22 -18.40 -12.90
N VAL A 210 -4.33 -17.42 -13.02
CA VAL A 210 -4.66 -15.98 -12.94
C VAL A 210 -5.10 -15.49 -14.32
N LYS A 211 -6.39 -15.49 -14.56
CA LYS A 211 -6.98 -15.17 -15.88
C LYS A 211 -6.91 -13.70 -16.24
N GLY A 212 -6.79 -12.82 -15.25
CA GLY A 212 -6.74 -11.39 -15.44
C GLY A 212 -7.10 -10.60 -14.18
N PRO A 213 -7.13 -9.28 -14.27
CA PRO A 213 -7.56 -8.42 -13.16
C PRO A 213 -8.98 -8.74 -12.68
N ASP A 214 -9.19 -8.65 -11.37
CA ASP A 214 -10.49 -8.79 -10.71
C ASP A 214 -10.77 -7.51 -9.89
N PHE A 215 -11.47 -6.56 -10.51
CA PHE A 215 -11.75 -5.26 -9.92
C PHE A 215 -12.86 -5.30 -8.85
N PRO A 216 -12.79 -4.52 -7.77
CA PRO A 216 -13.81 -4.48 -6.73
C PRO A 216 -15.19 -4.06 -7.25
N THR A 217 -15.23 -3.22 -8.28
CA THR A 217 -16.45 -2.78 -8.95
C THR A 217 -16.96 -3.75 -10.03
N ARG A 218 -16.26 -4.90 -10.18
CA ARG A 218 -16.57 -5.93 -11.20
C ARG A 218 -16.36 -5.43 -12.63
N GLY A 219 -17.11 -5.99 -13.60
CA GLY A 219 -17.00 -5.70 -15.03
C GLY A 219 -16.34 -6.84 -15.80
N TYR A 220 -16.25 -6.65 -17.11
CA TYR A 220 -15.63 -7.63 -18.01
C TYR A 220 -14.27 -7.14 -18.47
N VAL A 221 -13.25 -7.98 -18.32
CA VAL A 221 -11.90 -7.72 -18.83
C VAL A 221 -11.75 -8.40 -20.18
N TYR A 222 -11.31 -7.65 -21.19
CA TYR A 222 -11.01 -8.20 -22.50
C TYR A 222 -9.63 -8.86 -22.50
N ALA A 223 -9.59 -10.19 -22.60
CA ALA A 223 -8.38 -11.00 -22.66
C ALA A 223 -7.74 -10.91 -24.05
N GLY A 224 -7.06 -9.81 -24.34
CA GLY A 224 -6.38 -9.58 -25.61
C GLY A 224 -4.86 -9.42 -25.43
N LYS A 225 -4.16 -9.12 -26.53
CA LYS A 225 -2.71 -8.94 -26.54
C LYS A 225 -2.22 -7.95 -25.46
N GLY A 226 -2.98 -6.89 -25.18
CA GLY A 226 -2.60 -5.90 -24.17
C GLY A 226 -2.52 -6.46 -22.76
N LEU A 227 -3.39 -7.41 -22.38
CA LEU A 227 -3.32 -8.11 -21.10
C LEU A 227 -2.09 -9.05 -21.05
N TYR A 228 -1.88 -9.81 -22.12
CA TYR A 228 -0.71 -10.68 -22.26
C TYR A 228 0.60 -9.89 -22.13
N ASP A 229 0.72 -8.80 -22.90
CA ASP A 229 1.90 -7.93 -22.85
C ASP A 229 2.11 -7.35 -21.44
N ALA A 230 1.02 -6.98 -20.73
CA ALA A 230 1.11 -6.45 -19.38
C ALA A 230 1.73 -7.45 -18.40
N TYR A 231 1.33 -8.71 -18.43
CA TYR A 231 1.87 -9.74 -17.54
C TYR A 231 3.30 -10.16 -17.91
N HIS A 232 3.65 -10.21 -19.20
CA HIS A 232 4.98 -10.63 -19.63
C HIS A 232 6.04 -9.52 -19.57
N THR A 233 5.64 -8.28 -19.81
CA THR A 233 6.59 -7.16 -19.93
C THR A 233 6.42 -6.08 -18.87
N GLY A 234 5.37 -6.17 -18.06
CA GLY A 234 4.95 -5.11 -17.13
C GLY A 234 4.35 -3.89 -17.84
N ARG A 235 4.08 -3.97 -19.15
CA ARG A 235 3.52 -2.86 -19.95
C ARG A 235 2.43 -3.37 -20.88
N GLY A 236 1.23 -2.87 -20.72
CA GLY A 236 0.11 -3.24 -21.58
C GLY A 236 -1.12 -2.40 -21.29
N THR A 237 -2.11 -2.48 -22.17
CA THR A 237 -3.41 -1.82 -22.03
C THR A 237 -4.49 -2.84 -21.78
N VAL A 238 -5.08 -2.81 -20.61
CA VAL A 238 -6.22 -3.66 -20.24
C VAL A 238 -7.50 -2.91 -20.57
N LYS A 239 -8.36 -3.50 -21.38
CA LYS A 239 -9.68 -2.96 -21.70
C LYS A 239 -10.71 -3.55 -20.76
N VAL A 240 -11.47 -2.69 -20.10
CA VAL A 240 -12.53 -3.06 -19.16
C VAL A 240 -13.85 -2.50 -19.64
N ARG A 241 -14.92 -3.28 -19.49
CA ARG A 241 -16.29 -2.88 -19.77
C ARG A 241 -17.14 -3.17 -18.52
N GLY A 242 -17.85 -2.16 -18.03
CA GLY A 242 -18.86 -2.25 -16.97
C GLY A 242 -20.23 -2.65 -17.50
#